data_ae0667d7768d73b886416409b667180e
#
_entry.id   ae0667d7768d73b886416409b667180e
#
_cell.length_a   1.000
_cell.length_b   1.000
_cell.length_c   1.000
_cell.angle_alpha   90.00
_cell.angle_beta   90.00
_cell.angle_gamma   90.00
#
_symmetry.space_group_name_H-M   'P 1'
#
loop_
_entity.id
_entity.type
_entity.pdbx_description
1 polymer ?
#
loop_
_entity_poly.entity_id
_entity_poly.type
_entity_poly.pdbx_seq_one_letter_code
_entity_poly.pdbx_strand_id
1 'polypeptide(L)'
;MQFIRDLHAAWQPGQRPVISFEFFPPKTEEGDRNLLEKTIPALMPLKPAFCSVTYGAGGSTRDKTLMIIDRIQREHGLTGMLHLTCVNATAAEIGEVVAQAKTLGIKNILALRGDPPGGSGEFQKTEGGFEFSHQLVSFLKELGGFSIGTAGFPEGHIACREGKFVDWQRLKTKIDCGADFVVTQLFFDNADFFEFRDYLTKIGVRVPIIPGLLPILGTGQLKRFTALCGAKIPPALLARLEAFGDDDAATTEFGIEFATKQSGELIRAGVPGIHFYTLNKPHSTTRILKNLALA
;
A
#
# COMPACT_ATOMS: atom_id res chain seq x y z
N MET A 1 -19.77 -0.93 3.97
CA MET A 1 -18.42 -0.81 3.38
C MET A 1 -18.49 -0.91 1.87
N GLN A 2 -17.74 -0.09 1.15
CA GLN A 2 -17.73 -0.03 -0.32
C GLN A 2 -16.66 -0.96 -0.90
N PHE A 3 -16.81 -1.37 -2.15
CA PHE A 3 -15.72 -1.96 -2.89
C PHE A 3 -14.77 -0.86 -3.41
N ILE A 4 -13.47 -1.04 -3.23
CA ILE A 4 -12.47 -0.07 -3.71
C ILE A 4 -12.51 0.07 -5.23
N ARG A 5 -12.76 -1.02 -5.98
CA ARG A 5 -12.97 -0.94 -7.43
C ARG A 5 -14.10 0.02 -7.82
N ASP A 6 -15.19 0.06 -7.03
CA ASP A 6 -16.33 0.94 -7.32
C ASP A 6 -16.01 2.41 -7.02
N LEU A 7 -15.19 2.67 -5.98
CA LEU A 7 -14.69 4.02 -5.68
C LEU A 7 -13.89 4.58 -6.86
N HIS A 8 -13.02 3.77 -7.45
CA HIS A 8 -12.21 4.18 -8.60
C HIS A 8 -13.00 4.20 -9.91
N ALA A 9 -13.99 3.32 -10.09
CA ALA A 9 -14.88 3.34 -11.24
C ALA A 9 -15.79 4.59 -11.26
N ALA A 10 -16.15 5.11 -10.10
CA ALA A 10 -16.94 6.33 -9.96
C ALA A 10 -16.10 7.62 -10.13
N TRP A 11 -14.77 7.55 -9.99
CA TRP A 11 -13.90 8.71 -10.10
C TRP A 11 -13.77 9.19 -11.55
N GLN A 12 -13.76 10.52 -11.75
CA GLN A 12 -13.59 11.16 -13.04
C GLN A 12 -12.38 12.11 -13.01
N PRO A 13 -11.64 12.26 -14.12
CA PRO A 13 -10.58 13.26 -14.23
C PRO A 13 -11.06 14.65 -13.82
N GLY A 14 -10.25 15.34 -13.03
CA GLY A 14 -10.57 16.67 -12.49
C GLY A 14 -11.31 16.66 -11.15
N GLN A 15 -11.80 15.53 -10.69
CA GLN A 15 -12.33 15.39 -9.32
C GLN A 15 -11.20 15.22 -8.31
N ARG A 16 -11.53 15.39 -7.02
CA ARG A 16 -10.64 15.05 -5.91
C ARG A 16 -10.18 13.60 -6.08
N PRO A 17 -8.85 13.32 -6.06
CA PRO A 17 -8.38 11.94 -6.14
C PRO A 17 -8.84 11.12 -4.94
N VAL A 18 -8.98 9.81 -5.13
CA VAL A 18 -9.29 8.87 -4.04
C VAL A 18 -8.09 8.80 -3.08
N ILE A 19 -8.23 9.38 -1.90
CA ILE A 19 -7.17 9.39 -0.88
C ILE A 19 -7.36 8.21 0.07
N SER A 20 -6.27 7.50 0.34
CA SER A 20 -6.26 6.36 1.25
C SER A 20 -5.01 6.31 2.10
N PHE A 21 -5.10 5.64 3.24
CA PHE A 21 -4.03 5.55 4.24
C PHE A 21 -3.70 4.11 4.59
N GLU A 22 -2.41 3.83 4.76
CA GLU A 22 -1.95 2.56 5.27
C GLU A 22 -1.56 2.66 6.74
N PHE A 23 -1.99 1.68 7.52
CA PHE A 23 -1.63 1.50 8.92
C PHE A 23 -0.91 0.19 9.16
N PHE A 24 -0.05 0.19 10.16
CA PHE A 24 0.71 -0.97 10.60
C PHE A 24 0.19 -1.45 11.94
N PRO A 25 -0.08 -2.76 12.13
CA PRO A 25 -0.42 -3.30 13.44
C PRO A 25 0.70 -3.01 14.44
N PRO A 26 0.43 -2.28 15.52
CA PRO A 26 1.42 -2.01 16.55
C PRO A 26 1.85 -3.30 17.27
N LYS A 27 3.03 -3.26 17.91
CA LYS A 27 3.57 -4.42 18.64
C LYS A 27 3.08 -4.49 20.10
N THR A 28 2.53 -3.39 20.62
CA THR A 28 2.12 -3.27 22.04
C THR A 28 0.66 -2.82 22.14
N GLU A 29 0.00 -3.13 23.25
CA GLU A 29 -1.37 -2.67 23.53
C GLU A 29 -1.47 -1.14 23.61
N GLU A 30 -0.45 -0.46 24.13
CA GLU A 30 -0.39 1.00 24.10
C GLU A 30 -0.34 1.53 22.67
N GLY A 31 0.45 0.88 21.81
CA GLY A 31 0.48 1.19 20.38
C GLY A 31 -0.89 1.01 19.72
N ASP A 32 -1.63 -0.04 20.07
CA ASP A 32 -2.97 -0.28 19.58
C ASP A 32 -3.94 0.83 19.99
N ARG A 33 -3.91 1.24 21.26
CA ARG A 33 -4.69 2.38 21.75
C ARG A 33 -4.30 3.67 21.02
N ASN A 34 -3.02 3.94 20.87
CA ASN A 34 -2.55 5.14 20.15
C ASN A 34 -3.01 5.14 18.68
N LEU A 35 -2.96 4.00 17.99
CA LEU A 35 -3.44 3.89 16.62
C LEU A 35 -4.94 4.17 16.54
N LEU A 36 -5.73 3.48 17.35
CA LEU A 36 -7.20 3.48 17.26
C LEU A 36 -7.84 4.75 17.85
N GLU A 37 -7.28 5.28 18.94
CA GLU A 37 -7.88 6.40 19.68
C GLU A 37 -7.28 7.77 19.36
N LYS A 38 -6.08 7.82 18.72
CA LYS A 38 -5.42 9.08 18.39
C LYS A 38 -5.09 9.21 16.91
N THR A 39 -4.37 8.23 16.33
CA THR A 39 -3.85 8.35 14.95
C THR A 39 -4.98 8.33 13.92
N ILE A 40 -5.85 7.34 13.98
CA ILE A 40 -6.97 7.22 13.03
C ILE A 40 -7.93 8.41 13.17
N PRO A 41 -8.42 8.77 14.39
CA PRO A 41 -9.26 9.94 14.56
C PRO A 41 -8.66 11.25 14.03
N ALA A 42 -7.35 11.43 14.17
CA ALA A 42 -6.65 12.62 13.66
C ALA A 42 -6.64 12.71 12.12
N LEU A 43 -6.76 11.57 11.42
CA LEU A 43 -6.78 11.48 9.97
C LEU A 43 -8.20 11.51 9.37
N MET A 44 -9.23 11.21 10.16
CA MET A 44 -10.62 11.19 9.67
C MET A 44 -11.11 12.53 9.09
N PRO A 45 -10.74 13.71 9.64
CA PRO A 45 -11.10 15.00 9.03
C PRO A 45 -10.59 15.18 7.59
N LEU A 46 -9.56 14.43 7.18
CA LEU A 46 -9.05 14.44 5.81
C LEU A 46 -9.91 13.64 4.83
N LYS A 47 -11.00 13.05 5.30
CA LYS A 47 -11.98 12.29 4.50
C LYS A 47 -11.34 11.23 3.60
N PRO A 48 -10.55 10.28 4.17
CA PRO A 48 -10.04 9.17 3.38
C PRO A 48 -11.21 8.33 2.84
N ALA A 49 -11.06 7.82 1.61
CA ALA A 49 -12.06 6.95 1.01
C ALA A 49 -11.98 5.51 1.57
N PHE A 50 -10.77 5.07 1.88
CA PHE A 50 -10.51 3.79 2.53
C PHE A 50 -9.18 3.82 3.27
N CYS A 51 -8.94 2.80 4.09
CA CYS A 51 -7.62 2.52 4.65
C CYS A 51 -7.22 1.07 4.43
N SER A 52 -5.92 0.80 4.47
CA SER A 52 -5.37 -0.55 4.56
C SER A 52 -4.71 -0.79 5.90
N VAL A 53 -4.66 -2.04 6.31
CA VAL A 53 -3.90 -2.47 7.47
C VAL A 53 -2.97 -3.60 7.04
N THR A 54 -1.66 -3.41 7.27
CA THR A 54 -0.64 -4.35 6.83
C THR A 54 -0.72 -5.67 7.58
N TYR A 55 -0.13 -6.67 6.98
CA TYR A 55 -0.02 -8.01 7.50
C TYR A 55 1.45 -8.25 7.89
N GLY A 56 1.71 -8.60 9.13
CA GLY A 56 3.08 -8.79 9.60
C GLY A 56 3.81 -9.87 8.82
N ALA A 57 5.11 -9.71 8.66
CA ALA A 57 5.96 -10.70 8.00
C ALA A 57 5.74 -12.10 8.60
N GLY A 58 5.57 -13.09 7.72
CA GLY A 58 5.29 -14.46 8.14
C GLY A 58 3.88 -14.71 8.70
N GLY A 59 2.91 -13.78 8.54
CA GLY A 59 1.53 -13.97 9.01
C GLY A 59 1.31 -13.71 10.50
N SER A 60 2.30 -13.17 11.20
CA SER A 60 2.33 -13.05 12.67
C SER A 60 1.28 -12.11 13.28
N THR A 61 0.59 -11.29 12.48
CA THR A 61 -0.40 -10.32 12.95
C THR A 61 -1.80 -10.54 12.38
N ARG A 62 -2.11 -11.75 11.90
CA ARG A 62 -3.36 -12.10 11.22
C ARG A 62 -4.61 -11.60 11.97
N ASP A 63 -4.83 -12.09 13.16
CA ASP A 63 -6.02 -11.78 13.96
C ASP A 63 -6.06 -10.30 14.36
N LYS A 64 -4.90 -9.74 14.66
CA LYS A 64 -4.76 -8.32 15.00
C LYS A 64 -5.14 -7.41 13.83
N THR A 65 -4.72 -7.76 12.62
CA THR A 65 -5.08 -7.00 11.41
C THR A 65 -6.58 -7.01 11.17
N LEU A 66 -7.22 -8.17 11.28
CA LEU A 66 -8.68 -8.30 11.17
C LEU A 66 -9.41 -7.46 12.24
N MET A 67 -8.97 -7.54 13.50
CA MET A 67 -9.54 -6.79 14.62
C MET A 67 -9.42 -5.28 14.40
N ILE A 68 -8.26 -4.79 13.94
CA ILE A 68 -8.05 -3.36 13.67
C ILE A 68 -8.99 -2.88 12.56
N ILE A 69 -9.10 -3.63 11.45
CA ILE A 69 -9.99 -3.28 10.33
C ILE A 69 -11.45 -3.26 10.78
N ASP A 70 -11.89 -4.28 11.52
CA ASP A 70 -13.24 -4.36 12.05
C ASP A 70 -13.58 -3.15 12.93
N ARG A 71 -12.68 -2.76 13.83
CA ARG A 71 -12.84 -1.56 14.66
C ARG A 71 -12.92 -0.28 13.83
N ILE A 72 -12.04 -0.12 12.85
CA ILE A 72 -12.05 1.04 11.94
C ILE A 72 -13.40 1.13 11.20
N GLN A 73 -13.89 0.01 10.71
CA GLN A 73 -15.17 -0.03 10.00
C GLN A 73 -16.35 0.32 10.91
N ARG A 74 -16.38 -0.23 12.12
CA ARG A 74 -17.49 0.00 13.07
C ARG A 74 -17.46 1.37 13.72
N GLU A 75 -16.28 1.85 14.13
CA GLU A 75 -16.14 3.08 14.90
C GLU A 75 -16.10 4.34 14.02
N HIS A 76 -15.58 4.22 12.79
CA HIS A 76 -15.39 5.37 11.89
C HIS A 76 -16.17 5.28 10.59
N GLY A 77 -16.86 4.18 10.31
CA GLY A 77 -17.55 3.97 9.03
C GLY A 77 -16.61 3.94 7.82
N LEU A 78 -15.29 3.81 8.05
CA LEU A 78 -14.28 3.86 6.99
C LEU A 78 -14.10 2.47 6.35
N THR A 79 -14.11 2.42 5.03
CA THR A 79 -13.85 1.20 4.27
C THR A 79 -12.43 0.68 4.56
N GLY A 80 -12.33 -0.58 4.99
CA GLY A 80 -11.06 -1.25 5.26
C GLY A 80 -10.62 -2.15 4.11
N MET A 81 -9.30 -2.26 3.90
CA MET A 81 -8.64 -3.20 3.01
C MET A 81 -7.67 -4.06 3.82
N LEU A 82 -7.87 -5.36 3.76
CA LEU A 82 -7.01 -6.36 4.40
C LEU A 82 -5.80 -6.65 3.51
N HIS A 83 -4.58 -6.54 4.02
CA HIS A 83 -3.44 -7.20 3.39
C HIS A 83 -3.51 -8.70 3.68
N LEU A 84 -3.32 -9.52 2.67
CA LEU A 84 -3.31 -10.99 2.79
C LEU A 84 -2.14 -11.55 2.00
N THR A 85 -1.37 -12.45 2.62
CA THR A 85 -0.15 -12.98 2.02
C THR A 85 -0.21 -14.50 1.86
N CYS A 86 0.59 -15.04 0.93
CA CYS A 86 0.78 -16.48 0.73
C CYS A 86 1.74 -17.09 1.75
N VAL A 87 2.60 -16.27 2.38
CA VAL A 87 3.71 -16.76 3.20
C VAL A 87 3.22 -17.51 4.44
N ASN A 88 3.86 -18.64 4.72
CA ASN A 88 3.59 -19.49 5.91
C ASN A 88 2.10 -19.87 6.10
N ALA A 89 1.37 -20.07 5.01
CA ALA A 89 -0.03 -20.46 5.06
C ALA A 89 -0.39 -21.45 3.94
N THR A 90 -1.20 -22.41 4.28
CA THR A 90 -1.88 -23.29 3.33
C THR A 90 -3.07 -22.56 2.69
N ALA A 91 -3.57 -23.07 1.57
CA ALA A 91 -4.80 -22.55 0.95
C ALA A 91 -6.02 -22.67 1.88
N ALA A 92 -6.07 -23.72 2.71
CA ALA A 92 -7.13 -23.90 3.70
C ALA A 92 -7.11 -22.81 4.77
N GLU A 93 -5.95 -22.54 5.39
CA GLU A 93 -5.79 -21.48 6.38
C GLU A 93 -6.09 -20.09 5.81
N ILE A 94 -5.69 -19.82 4.56
CA ILE A 94 -6.06 -18.58 3.86
C ILE A 94 -7.59 -18.52 3.68
N GLY A 95 -8.22 -19.64 3.32
CA GLY A 95 -9.68 -19.75 3.20
C GLY A 95 -10.41 -19.42 4.51
N GLU A 96 -9.89 -19.87 5.66
CA GLU A 96 -10.43 -19.53 6.98
C GLU A 96 -10.34 -18.02 7.28
N VAL A 97 -9.20 -17.39 6.98
CA VAL A 97 -9.04 -15.92 7.12
C VAL A 97 -10.02 -15.16 6.24
N VAL A 98 -10.20 -15.61 5.01
CA VAL A 98 -11.15 -15.02 4.07
C VAL A 98 -12.59 -15.17 4.56
N ALA A 99 -12.94 -16.31 5.14
CA ALA A 99 -14.26 -16.53 5.75
C ALA A 99 -14.49 -15.59 6.95
N GLN A 100 -13.50 -15.43 7.82
CA GLN A 100 -13.55 -14.47 8.93
C GLN A 100 -13.69 -13.03 8.41
N ALA A 101 -12.90 -12.63 7.39
CA ALA A 101 -13.02 -11.31 6.77
C ALA A 101 -14.43 -11.05 6.22
N LYS A 102 -15.06 -12.03 5.58
CA LYS A 102 -16.45 -11.94 5.12
C LYS A 102 -17.43 -11.71 6.27
N THR A 103 -17.27 -12.46 7.37
CA THR A 103 -18.11 -12.32 8.58
C THR A 103 -18.00 -10.91 9.18
N LEU A 104 -16.81 -10.31 9.15
CA LEU A 104 -16.56 -8.94 9.62
C LEU A 104 -16.97 -7.86 8.59
N GLY A 105 -17.55 -8.24 7.45
CA GLY A 105 -17.97 -7.30 6.41
C GLY A 105 -16.81 -6.63 5.67
N ILE A 106 -15.60 -7.20 5.74
CA ILE A 106 -14.43 -6.72 4.98
C ILE A 106 -14.62 -7.12 3.51
N LYS A 107 -14.61 -6.14 2.63
CA LYS A 107 -14.91 -6.31 1.20
C LYS A 107 -13.68 -6.16 0.29
N ASN A 108 -12.53 -5.77 0.83
CA ASN A 108 -11.37 -5.42 0.03
C ASN A 108 -10.12 -6.13 0.56
N ILE A 109 -9.38 -6.74 -0.33
CA ILE A 109 -8.15 -7.50 -0.01
C ILE A 109 -7.03 -7.04 -0.93
N LEU A 110 -5.86 -6.71 -0.37
CA LEU A 110 -4.61 -6.56 -1.12
C LEU A 110 -3.89 -7.92 -1.10
N ALA A 111 -3.89 -8.59 -2.24
CA ALA A 111 -3.32 -9.93 -2.40
C ALA A 111 -1.81 -9.83 -2.68
N LEU A 112 -1.01 -10.32 -1.76
CA LEU A 112 0.45 -10.23 -1.77
C LEU A 112 1.07 -11.62 -1.72
N ARG A 113 2.32 -11.76 -2.18
CA ARG A 113 3.10 -12.96 -1.93
C ARG A 113 3.50 -13.04 -0.45
N GLY A 114 3.91 -11.92 0.09
CA GLY A 114 4.55 -11.78 1.38
C GLY A 114 6.08 -11.95 1.28
N ASP A 115 6.78 -11.38 2.25
CA ASP A 115 8.21 -11.50 2.40
C ASP A 115 8.58 -12.72 3.24
N PRO A 116 9.76 -13.31 3.04
CA PRO A 116 10.24 -14.38 3.91
C PRO A 116 10.24 -13.95 5.38
N PRO A 117 10.09 -14.89 6.34
CA PRO A 117 10.20 -14.58 7.76
C PRO A 117 11.49 -13.83 8.07
N GLY A 118 11.37 -12.73 8.82
CA GLY A 118 12.52 -11.85 9.10
C GLY A 118 12.89 -10.87 7.98
N GLY A 119 12.18 -10.87 6.84
CA GLY A 119 12.37 -9.94 5.73
C GLY A 119 13.64 -10.20 4.90
N SER A 120 14.32 -11.32 5.12
CA SER A 120 15.55 -11.72 4.40
C SER A 120 15.52 -13.20 4.03
N GLY A 121 16.17 -13.56 2.93
CA GLY A 121 16.21 -14.93 2.42
C GLY A 121 15.32 -15.16 1.21
N GLU A 122 15.23 -16.41 0.76
CA GLU A 122 14.37 -16.81 -0.35
C GLU A 122 12.99 -17.17 0.15
N PHE A 123 11.95 -16.79 -0.61
CA PHE A 123 10.59 -17.23 -0.34
C PHE A 123 10.49 -18.74 -0.49
N GLN A 124 9.98 -19.42 0.54
CA GLN A 124 9.68 -20.84 0.50
C GLN A 124 8.17 -21.06 0.51
N LYS A 125 7.70 -21.80 -0.48
CA LYS A 125 6.30 -22.19 -0.57
C LYS A 125 5.95 -23.15 0.57
N THR A 126 4.87 -22.85 1.30
CA THR A 126 4.26 -23.80 2.23
C THR A 126 3.59 -24.93 1.44
N GLU A 127 3.77 -26.17 1.85
CA GLU A 127 3.08 -27.32 1.26
C GLU A 127 1.55 -27.10 1.35
N GLY A 128 0.83 -27.31 0.25
CA GLY A 128 -0.60 -26.98 0.18
C GLY A 128 -0.94 -25.49 0.14
N GLY A 129 0.07 -24.61 0.07
CA GLY A 129 -0.10 -23.17 -0.04
C GLY A 129 0.17 -22.62 -1.44
N PHE A 130 0.18 -21.30 -1.57
CA PHE A 130 0.47 -20.58 -2.81
C PHE A 130 1.93 -20.14 -2.86
N GLU A 131 2.53 -20.25 -4.04
CA GLU A 131 3.90 -19.78 -4.31
C GLU A 131 3.94 -18.31 -4.76
N PHE A 132 2.94 -17.91 -5.55
CA PHE A 132 2.86 -16.58 -6.16
C PHE A 132 1.52 -15.90 -5.86
N SER A 133 1.56 -14.58 -5.76
CA SER A 133 0.36 -13.78 -5.48
C SER A 133 -0.73 -13.88 -6.56
N HIS A 134 -0.41 -14.22 -7.82
CA HIS A 134 -1.44 -14.44 -8.84
C HIS A 134 -2.34 -15.64 -8.52
N GLN A 135 -1.80 -16.69 -7.87
CA GLN A 135 -2.57 -17.84 -7.42
C GLN A 135 -3.54 -17.44 -6.30
N LEU A 136 -3.09 -16.58 -5.37
CA LEU A 136 -3.96 -16.00 -4.34
C LEU A 136 -5.05 -15.13 -4.96
N VAL A 137 -4.72 -14.32 -5.98
CA VAL A 137 -5.72 -13.51 -6.70
C VAL A 137 -6.79 -14.41 -7.33
N SER A 138 -6.39 -15.47 -8.05
CA SER A 138 -7.34 -16.44 -8.63
C SER A 138 -8.23 -17.07 -7.56
N PHE A 139 -7.64 -17.53 -6.47
CA PHE A 139 -8.38 -18.14 -5.35
C PHE A 139 -9.41 -17.17 -4.75
N LEU A 140 -9.03 -15.91 -4.51
CA LEU A 140 -9.96 -14.89 -4.00
C LEU A 140 -11.06 -14.56 -5.02
N LYS A 141 -10.75 -14.59 -6.31
CA LYS A 141 -11.72 -14.37 -7.38
C LYS A 141 -12.77 -15.47 -7.43
N GLU A 142 -12.35 -16.73 -7.28
CA GLU A 142 -13.24 -17.89 -7.21
C GLU A 142 -14.16 -17.85 -5.98
N LEU A 143 -13.62 -17.48 -4.81
CA LEU A 143 -14.42 -17.31 -3.59
C LEU A 143 -15.42 -16.15 -3.68
N GLY A 144 -15.19 -15.18 -4.53
CA GLY A 144 -16.07 -14.04 -4.80
C GLY A 144 -16.32 -13.12 -3.60
N GLY A 145 -16.98 -12.00 -3.85
CA GLY A 145 -17.41 -11.06 -2.81
C GLY A 145 -16.35 -10.05 -2.36
N PHE A 146 -15.22 -9.96 -3.07
CA PHE A 146 -14.14 -9.00 -2.77
C PHE A 146 -13.81 -8.10 -3.96
N SER A 147 -13.32 -6.91 -3.65
CA SER A 147 -12.47 -6.12 -4.53
C SER A 147 -11.02 -6.45 -4.21
N ILE A 148 -10.27 -6.89 -5.22
CA ILE A 148 -8.94 -7.47 -5.08
C ILE A 148 -7.90 -6.49 -5.61
N GLY A 149 -7.05 -5.98 -4.73
CA GLY A 149 -5.86 -5.23 -5.09
C GLY A 149 -4.63 -6.12 -5.19
N THR A 150 -3.62 -5.65 -5.90
CA THR A 150 -2.28 -6.25 -5.93
C THR A 150 -1.20 -5.18 -5.88
N ALA A 151 0.01 -5.56 -5.44
CA ALA A 151 1.15 -4.66 -5.45
C ALA A 151 1.80 -4.60 -6.84
N GLY A 152 2.17 -3.37 -7.24
CA GLY A 152 3.02 -3.09 -8.40
C GLY A 152 4.31 -2.38 -7.97
N PHE A 153 5.36 -2.49 -8.76
CA PHE A 153 6.69 -1.96 -8.43
C PHE A 153 7.17 -1.06 -9.58
N PRO A 154 7.07 0.28 -9.47
CA PRO A 154 7.49 1.20 -10.53
C PRO A 154 8.94 0.99 -10.99
N GLU A 155 9.82 0.62 -10.07
CA GLU A 155 11.24 0.36 -10.36
C GLU A 155 11.57 -1.12 -10.59
N GLY A 156 10.53 -2.00 -10.57
CA GLY A 156 10.65 -3.45 -10.58
C GLY A 156 10.86 -4.03 -9.18
N HIS A 157 10.39 -5.24 -8.97
CA HIS A 157 10.54 -5.94 -7.69
C HIS A 157 12.00 -6.37 -7.48
N ILE A 158 12.55 -6.12 -6.29
CA ILE A 158 13.95 -6.41 -5.95
C ILE A 158 14.35 -7.88 -6.20
N ALA A 159 13.45 -8.83 -6.05
CA ALA A 159 13.70 -10.25 -6.32
C ALA A 159 13.55 -10.63 -7.82
N CYS A 160 13.14 -9.73 -8.70
CA CYS A 160 13.03 -10.00 -10.13
C CYS A 160 14.35 -9.70 -10.83
N ARG A 161 15.22 -10.70 -10.90
CA ARG A 161 16.57 -10.56 -11.50
C ARG A 161 16.54 -10.31 -13.00
N GLU A 162 15.44 -10.63 -13.67
CA GLU A 162 15.24 -10.42 -15.11
C GLU A 162 14.90 -8.95 -15.47
N GLY A 163 14.72 -8.11 -14.45
CA GLY A 163 14.50 -6.67 -14.61
C GLY A 163 13.03 -6.25 -14.59
N LYS A 164 12.83 -4.92 -14.56
CA LYS A 164 11.51 -4.31 -14.30
C LYS A 164 10.44 -4.67 -15.33
N PHE A 165 10.80 -4.81 -16.61
CA PHE A 165 9.82 -5.12 -17.65
C PHE A 165 9.23 -6.53 -17.49
N VAL A 166 10.04 -7.50 -17.04
CA VAL A 166 9.57 -8.87 -16.73
C VAL A 166 8.67 -8.84 -15.49
N ASP A 167 9.04 -8.08 -14.46
CA ASP A 167 8.20 -7.90 -13.27
C ASP A 167 6.84 -7.27 -13.64
N TRP A 168 6.82 -6.28 -14.51
CA TRP A 168 5.60 -5.63 -14.99
C TRP A 168 4.70 -6.56 -15.82
N GLN A 169 5.28 -7.47 -16.60
CA GLN A 169 4.53 -8.53 -17.28
C GLN A 169 3.92 -9.53 -16.27
N ARG A 170 4.65 -9.88 -15.21
CA ARG A 170 4.14 -10.71 -14.12
C ARG A 170 3.01 -10.00 -13.35
N LEU A 171 3.09 -8.67 -13.21
CA LEU A 171 1.97 -7.89 -12.67
C LEU A 171 0.73 -7.99 -13.57
N LYS A 172 0.91 -7.90 -14.89
CA LYS A 172 -0.22 -8.11 -15.83
C LYS A 172 -0.88 -9.48 -15.62
N THR A 173 -0.09 -10.54 -15.41
CA THR A 173 -0.63 -11.88 -15.09
C THR A 173 -1.51 -11.84 -13.83
N LYS A 174 -1.10 -11.14 -12.76
CA LYS A 174 -1.94 -10.97 -11.56
C LYS A 174 -3.26 -10.26 -11.86
N ILE A 175 -3.21 -9.23 -12.72
CA ILE A 175 -4.41 -8.49 -13.13
C ILE A 175 -5.32 -9.38 -13.97
N ASP A 176 -4.79 -10.13 -14.90
CA ASP A 176 -5.55 -11.07 -15.75
C ASP A 176 -6.20 -12.19 -14.92
N CYS A 177 -5.63 -12.55 -13.77
CA CYS A 177 -6.23 -13.48 -12.80
C CYS A 177 -7.41 -12.87 -12.01
N GLY A 178 -7.67 -11.57 -12.14
CA GLY A 178 -8.86 -10.92 -11.57
C GLY A 178 -8.59 -9.85 -10.52
N ALA A 179 -7.38 -9.28 -10.45
CA ALA A 179 -7.15 -8.11 -9.62
C ALA A 179 -7.86 -6.87 -10.22
N ASP A 180 -8.54 -6.12 -9.35
CA ASP A 180 -9.39 -4.98 -9.72
C ASP A 180 -8.62 -3.64 -9.72
N PHE A 181 -7.49 -3.56 -9.03
CA PHE A 181 -6.65 -2.36 -8.95
C PHE A 181 -5.21 -2.70 -8.51
N VAL A 182 -4.31 -1.75 -8.69
CA VAL A 182 -2.90 -1.86 -8.29
C VAL A 182 -2.58 -0.74 -7.30
N VAL A 183 -1.92 -1.07 -6.18
CA VAL A 183 -1.24 -0.09 -5.32
C VAL A 183 0.26 -0.25 -5.54
N THR A 184 0.99 0.84 -5.82
CA THR A 184 2.42 0.71 -6.07
C THR A 184 3.23 0.65 -4.78
N GLN A 185 4.40 0.02 -4.83
CA GLN A 185 5.46 0.24 -3.84
C GLN A 185 5.86 1.71 -3.88
N LEU A 186 6.45 2.20 -2.76
CA LEU A 186 6.99 3.55 -2.68
C LEU A 186 8.07 3.79 -3.75
N PHE A 187 8.14 5.03 -4.21
CA PHE A 187 9.14 5.54 -5.16
C PHE A 187 9.34 7.03 -4.89
N PHE A 188 10.47 7.59 -5.35
CA PHE A 188 10.81 9.00 -5.11
C PHE A 188 11.02 9.80 -6.39
N ASP A 189 10.97 9.16 -7.56
CA ASP A 189 10.96 9.83 -8.86
C ASP A 189 9.65 9.51 -9.59
N ASN A 190 8.86 10.52 -9.89
CA ASN A 190 7.60 10.35 -10.62
C ASN A 190 7.81 9.81 -12.05
N ALA A 191 9.01 9.97 -12.61
CA ALA A 191 9.33 9.40 -13.93
C ALA A 191 9.24 7.87 -13.93
N ASP A 192 9.69 7.20 -12.84
CA ASP A 192 9.57 5.75 -12.71
C ASP A 192 8.11 5.30 -12.68
N PHE A 193 7.23 6.05 -11.99
CA PHE A 193 5.80 5.77 -11.97
C PHE A 193 5.17 5.99 -13.35
N PHE A 194 5.52 7.05 -14.05
CA PHE A 194 4.94 7.33 -15.37
C PHE A 194 5.37 6.28 -16.40
N GLU A 195 6.65 5.88 -16.42
CA GLU A 195 7.14 4.80 -17.27
C GLU A 195 6.40 3.47 -16.97
N PHE A 196 6.23 3.14 -15.70
CA PHE A 196 5.48 1.97 -15.25
C PHE A 196 4.04 1.99 -15.74
N ARG A 197 3.30 3.06 -15.49
CA ARG A 197 1.92 3.25 -15.91
C ARG A 197 1.76 3.15 -17.42
N ASP A 198 2.62 3.85 -18.17
CA ASP A 198 2.54 3.93 -19.61
C ASP A 198 2.86 2.57 -20.27
N TYR A 199 3.84 1.84 -19.72
CA TYR A 199 4.13 0.47 -20.15
C TYR A 199 2.96 -0.46 -19.89
N LEU A 200 2.37 -0.45 -18.71
CA LEU A 200 1.21 -1.29 -18.37
C LEU A 200 0.01 -0.97 -19.27
N THR A 201 -0.23 0.31 -19.55
CA THR A 201 -1.27 0.74 -20.47
C THR A 201 -1.03 0.20 -21.89
N LYS A 202 0.23 0.23 -22.36
CA LYS A 202 0.64 -0.29 -23.67
C LYS A 202 0.39 -1.78 -23.80
N ILE A 203 0.61 -2.57 -22.74
CA ILE A 203 0.36 -4.03 -22.73
C ILE A 203 -1.08 -4.39 -22.38
N GLY A 204 -2.01 -3.42 -22.33
CA GLY A 204 -3.44 -3.65 -22.21
C GLY A 204 -4.00 -3.64 -20.79
N VAL A 205 -3.26 -3.21 -19.78
CA VAL A 205 -3.79 -3.01 -18.42
C VAL A 205 -4.76 -1.82 -18.42
N ARG A 206 -5.94 -2.00 -17.80
CA ARG A 206 -7.01 -0.99 -17.72
C ARG A 206 -7.50 -0.74 -16.29
N VAL A 207 -7.02 -1.50 -15.32
CA VAL A 207 -7.36 -1.30 -13.91
C VAL A 207 -6.67 -0.04 -13.36
N PRO A 208 -7.25 0.63 -12.35
CA PRO A 208 -6.63 1.77 -11.68
C PRO A 208 -5.24 1.42 -11.11
N ILE A 209 -4.26 2.30 -11.36
CA ILE A 209 -2.92 2.22 -10.78
C ILE A 209 -2.78 3.37 -9.79
N ILE A 210 -2.67 3.04 -8.51
CA ILE A 210 -2.69 3.98 -7.40
C ILE A 210 -1.26 4.14 -6.87
N PRO A 211 -0.62 5.30 -7.02
CA PRO A 211 0.71 5.54 -6.46
C PRO A 211 0.69 5.44 -4.93
N GLY A 212 1.61 4.65 -4.38
CA GLY A 212 1.89 4.54 -2.97
C GLY A 212 3.02 5.50 -2.58
N LEU A 213 2.77 6.42 -1.67
CA LEU A 213 3.74 7.46 -1.28
C LEU A 213 4.11 7.36 0.19
N LEU A 214 5.40 7.47 0.47
CA LEU A 214 5.94 7.47 1.82
C LEU A 214 6.41 8.89 2.20
N PRO A 215 5.75 9.57 3.16
CA PRO A 215 6.30 10.80 3.73
C PRO A 215 7.65 10.52 4.42
N ILE A 216 8.66 11.30 4.09
CA ILE A 216 10.01 11.16 4.68
C ILE A 216 9.98 11.76 6.07
N LEU A 217 10.36 10.98 7.08
CA LEU A 217 10.37 11.38 8.50
C LEU A 217 11.78 11.42 9.11
N GLY A 218 12.75 10.80 8.46
CA GLY A 218 14.12 10.70 8.89
C GLY A 218 14.98 9.95 7.88
N THR A 219 16.21 10.41 7.67
CA THR A 219 17.13 9.87 6.65
C THR A 219 17.48 8.41 6.90
N GLY A 220 17.76 8.02 8.14
CA GLY A 220 18.09 6.64 8.51
C GLY A 220 16.91 5.68 8.30
N GLN A 221 15.67 6.12 8.59
CA GLN A 221 14.47 5.33 8.35
C GLN A 221 14.23 5.13 6.86
N LEU A 222 14.40 6.18 6.06
CA LEU A 222 14.27 6.12 4.60
C LEU A 222 15.24 5.12 4.00
N LYS A 223 16.54 5.22 4.32
CA LYS A 223 17.58 4.29 3.83
C LYS A 223 17.23 2.84 4.16
N ARG A 224 16.71 2.58 5.36
CA ARG A 224 16.29 1.22 5.76
C ARG A 224 15.12 0.71 4.93
N PHE A 225 14.08 1.51 4.71
CA PHE A 225 12.93 1.08 3.93
C PHE A 225 13.28 0.85 2.47
N THR A 226 14.05 1.74 1.86
CA THR A 226 14.48 1.60 0.47
C THR A 226 15.39 0.39 0.27
N ALA A 227 16.26 0.07 1.22
CA ALA A 227 17.07 -1.15 1.17
C ALA A 227 16.21 -2.43 1.22
N LEU A 228 15.09 -2.42 1.97
CA LEU A 228 14.19 -3.58 2.06
C LEU A 228 13.34 -3.77 0.81
N CYS A 229 12.82 -2.71 0.22
CA CYS A 229 11.91 -2.80 -0.93
C CYS A 229 12.59 -2.60 -2.29
N GLY A 230 13.88 -2.21 -2.31
CA GLY A 230 14.65 -1.98 -3.53
C GLY A 230 14.38 -0.64 -4.22
N ALA A 231 13.59 0.26 -3.60
CA ALA A 231 13.35 1.58 -4.16
C ALA A 231 14.62 2.42 -4.12
N LYS A 232 14.85 3.23 -5.17
CA LYS A 232 15.99 4.13 -5.26
C LYS A 232 15.71 5.45 -4.55
N ILE A 233 16.74 6.00 -3.92
CA ILE A 233 16.72 7.38 -3.47
C ILE A 233 17.47 8.20 -4.52
N PRO A 234 16.82 9.15 -5.23
CA PRO A 234 17.50 10.02 -6.19
C PRO A 234 18.70 10.71 -5.54
N PRO A 235 19.87 10.80 -6.22
CA PRO A 235 21.10 11.35 -5.60
C PRO A 235 20.91 12.77 -5.03
N ALA A 236 20.18 13.62 -5.73
CA ALA A 236 19.88 14.99 -5.25
C ALA A 236 19.03 14.99 -3.97
N LEU A 237 18.05 14.07 -3.87
CA LEU A 237 17.24 13.88 -2.67
C LEU A 237 18.11 13.40 -1.51
N LEU A 238 18.96 12.39 -1.73
CA LEU A 238 19.83 11.84 -0.71
C LEU A 238 20.82 12.89 -0.18
N ALA A 239 21.47 13.63 -1.06
CA ALA A 239 22.40 14.70 -0.67
C ALA A 239 21.72 15.76 0.18
N ARG A 240 20.48 16.13 -0.17
CA ARG A 240 19.71 17.10 0.62
C ARG A 240 19.35 16.59 2.00
N LEU A 241 18.94 15.32 2.10
CA LEU A 241 18.61 14.68 3.38
C LEU A 241 19.84 14.52 4.28
N GLU A 242 20.99 14.15 3.71
CA GLU A 242 22.24 14.02 4.45
C GLU A 242 22.76 15.35 4.98
N ALA A 243 22.47 16.47 4.30
CA ALA A 243 22.82 17.82 4.77
C ALA A 243 22.09 18.24 6.05
N PHE A 244 20.96 17.60 6.39
CA PHE A 244 20.25 17.85 7.67
C PHE A 244 20.89 17.08 8.84
N GLY A 245 21.76 16.10 8.59
CA GLY A 245 22.37 15.27 9.64
C GLY A 245 21.32 14.56 10.50
N ASP A 246 21.40 14.76 11.81
CA ASP A 246 20.49 14.17 12.80
C ASP A 246 19.26 15.06 13.10
N ASP A 247 19.04 16.14 12.34
CA ASP A 247 17.86 17.01 12.51
C ASP A 247 16.62 16.38 11.85
N ASP A 248 15.95 15.50 12.58
CA ASP A 248 14.71 14.86 12.14
C ASP A 248 13.57 15.87 11.90
N ALA A 249 13.57 17.01 12.57
CA ALA A 249 12.55 18.03 12.39
C ALA A 249 12.71 18.70 11.02
N ALA A 250 13.92 19.15 10.67
CA ALA A 250 14.21 19.71 9.35
C ALA A 250 13.99 18.67 8.24
N THR A 251 14.40 17.41 8.47
CA THR A 251 14.17 16.30 7.56
C THR A 251 12.67 16.06 7.30
N THR A 252 11.85 16.11 8.36
CA THR A 252 10.39 15.93 8.26
C THR A 252 9.73 17.08 7.49
N GLU A 253 10.10 18.34 7.76
CA GLU A 253 9.55 19.50 7.03
C GLU A 253 9.91 19.43 5.55
N PHE A 254 11.16 19.15 5.22
CA PHE A 254 11.58 18.91 3.82
C PHE A 254 10.83 17.73 3.20
N GLY A 255 10.64 16.63 3.94
CA GLY A 255 9.87 15.46 3.51
C GLY A 255 8.41 15.79 3.18
N ILE A 256 7.78 16.69 3.95
CA ILE A 256 6.43 17.20 3.67
C ILE A 256 6.41 18.01 2.37
N GLU A 257 7.36 18.92 2.17
CA GLU A 257 7.47 19.71 0.94
C GLU A 257 7.69 18.79 -0.29
N PHE A 258 8.61 17.86 -0.18
CA PHE A 258 8.91 16.90 -1.23
C PHE A 258 7.66 16.07 -1.61
N ALA A 259 7.00 15.45 -0.63
CA ALA A 259 5.81 14.63 -0.87
C ALA A 259 4.62 15.46 -1.37
N THR A 260 4.50 16.74 -0.95
CA THR A 260 3.50 17.66 -1.48
C THR A 260 3.73 17.92 -2.97
N LYS A 261 4.97 18.21 -3.37
CA LYS A 261 5.33 18.41 -4.79
C LYS A 261 5.09 17.13 -5.59
N GLN A 262 5.59 15.99 -5.12
CA GLN A 262 5.42 14.68 -5.74
C GLN A 262 3.94 14.37 -5.96
N SER A 263 3.12 14.48 -4.92
CA SER A 263 1.66 14.27 -4.99
C SER A 263 0.98 15.21 -5.97
N GLY A 264 1.34 16.51 -5.94
CA GLY A 264 0.77 17.51 -6.84
C GLY A 264 1.07 17.23 -8.32
N GLU A 265 2.26 16.73 -8.63
CA GLU A 265 2.61 16.33 -10.00
C GLU A 265 1.80 15.10 -10.46
N LEU A 266 1.66 14.10 -9.60
CA LEU A 266 0.85 12.91 -9.88
C LEU A 266 -0.62 13.26 -10.09
N ILE A 267 -1.19 14.13 -9.27
CA ILE A 267 -2.59 14.60 -9.40
C ILE A 267 -2.79 15.32 -10.73
N ARG A 268 -1.87 16.24 -11.11
CA ARG A 268 -1.93 16.92 -12.41
C ARG A 268 -1.80 15.97 -13.59
N ALA A 269 -1.08 14.86 -13.41
CA ALA A 269 -0.96 13.79 -14.41
C ALA A 269 -2.18 12.83 -14.42
N GLY A 270 -3.24 13.13 -13.64
CA GLY A 270 -4.52 12.44 -13.70
C GLY A 270 -4.54 11.08 -13.00
N VAL A 271 -3.76 10.86 -11.93
CA VAL A 271 -3.87 9.63 -11.16
C VAL A 271 -5.23 9.55 -10.46
N PRO A 272 -5.88 8.37 -10.42
CA PRO A 272 -7.23 8.23 -9.84
C PRO A 272 -7.26 8.30 -8.33
N GLY A 273 -6.12 8.20 -7.67
CA GLY A 273 -5.98 8.23 -6.21
C GLY A 273 -4.53 8.27 -5.78
N ILE A 274 -4.31 8.46 -4.48
CA ILE A 274 -3.00 8.35 -3.82
C ILE A 274 -3.17 7.55 -2.53
N HIS A 275 -2.27 6.61 -2.31
CA HIS A 275 -2.17 5.81 -1.10
C HIS A 275 -0.97 6.25 -0.26
N PHE A 276 -1.20 6.74 0.96
CA PHE A 276 -0.13 7.21 1.83
C PHE A 276 0.26 6.15 2.86
N TYR A 277 1.53 5.78 2.88
CA TYR A 277 2.16 4.98 3.93
C TYR A 277 2.40 5.84 5.16
N THR A 278 1.41 5.90 6.06
CA THR A 278 1.40 6.89 7.17
C THR A 278 2.41 6.58 8.26
N LEU A 279 2.93 5.36 8.34
CA LEU A 279 3.75 4.87 9.45
C LEU A 279 3.11 5.10 10.84
N ASN A 280 1.78 5.10 10.88
CA ASN A 280 0.98 5.45 12.06
C ASN A 280 1.25 6.86 12.63
N LYS A 281 1.76 7.78 11.79
CA LYS A 281 2.06 9.17 12.19
C LYS A 281 1.22 10.11 11.33
N PRO A 282 0.18 10.78 11.90
CA PRO A 282 -0.77 11.58 11.12
C PRO A 282 -0.20 12.93 10.65
N HIS A 283 0.83 13.48 11.32
CA HIS A 283 1.31 14.83 11.11
C HIS A 283 1.67 15.14 9.66
N SER A 284 2.60 14.37 9.07
CA SER A 284 3.11 14.66 7.72
C SER A 284 2.03 14.50 6.66
N THR A 285 1.23 13.42 6.72
CA THR A 285 0.12 13.21 5.77
C THR A 285 -0.93 14.32 5.87
N THR A 286 -1.25 14.78 7.07
CA THR A 286 -2.16 15.92 7.29
C THR A 286 -1.62 17.19 6.64
N ARG A 287 -0.35 17.49 6.85
CA ARG A 287 0.30 18.69 6.27
C ARG A 287 0.33 18.63 4.74
N ILE A 288 0.70 17.48 4.17
CA ILE A 288 0.71 17.26 2.73
C ILE A 288 -0.67 17.51 2.12
N LEU A 289 -1.73 16.91 2.68
CA LEU A 289 -3.09 17.07 2.15
C LEU A 289 -3.63 18.50 2.31
N LYS A 290 -3.28 19.21 3.39
CA LYS A 290 -3.59 20.62 3.55
C LYS A 290 -2.88 21.49 2.52
N ASN A 291 -1.59 21.26 2.26
CA ASN A 291 -0.83 21.98 1.24
C ASN A 291 -1.38 21.78 -0.18
N LEU A 292 -2.01 20.62 -0.42
CA LEU A 292 -2.67 20.28 -1.69
C LEU A 292 -4.13 20.75 -1.78
N ALA A 293 -4.66 21.43 -0.75
CA ALA A 293 -6.09 21.79 -0.62
C ALA A 293 -7.04 20.57 -0.73
N LEU A 294 -6.62 19.43 -0.19
CA LEU A 294 -7.38 18.17 -0.18
C LEU A 294 -7.86 17.77 1.24
N ALA A 295 -7.66 18.62 2.25
CA ALA A 295 -8.08 18.39 3.62
C ALA A 295 -9.51 18.87 3.86
#